data_e95e0572aa22b3ed129d894903d96018
#
_entry.id   e95e0572aa22b3ed129d894903d96018
#
_cell.length_a   1.000
_cell.length_b   1.000
_cell.length_c   1.000
_cell.angle_alpha   90.00
_cell.angle_beta   90.00
_cell.angle_gamma   90.00
#
_symmetry.space_group_name_H-M   'P 1'
#
loop_
_entity.id
_entity.type
_entity.pdbx_description
1 polymer ?
#
loop_
_entity_poly.entity_id
_entity_poly.type
_entity_poly.pdbx_seq_one_letter_code
_entity_poly.pdbx_strand_id
1 'polypeptide(L)'
;MKNQKITHLQTRINTNSLRKIIACIIGIVVIIVTTNSSLAGKTENNLLMHHAAKLSKAGKNEEALKIFLEITRRDPENFYAHNNLAMVYSQTKKYNKALKSYEKSLSLNPTFSMSLNNIGNLHMTMGHYDKAEEYLKKSLTYFKTFHLASMNLGELYFKKKQYDDAMKYLKKALIDMPTLSRAHKLIGEIHYLQGRKEEARKEFSIYKKMIEKSK
;
A
#
# COMPACT_ATOMS: atom_id res chain seq x y z
N MET A 1 -71.81 47.89 16.76
CA MET A 1 -71.19 47.10 17.87
C MET A 1 -70.89 45.71 17.39
N LYS A 2 -69.69 45.43 16.96
CA LYS A 2 -69.10 44.11 16.87
C LYS A 2 -67.60 44.31 16.89
N ASN A 3 -67.03 44.49 18.07
CA ASN A 3 -65.61 44.52 18.32
C ASN A 3 -65.19 43.21 18.99
N GLN A 4 -64.06 42.75 18.61
CA GLN A 4 -63.09 41.90 19.31
C GLN A 4 -63.44 40.42 19.48
N LYS A 5 -62.72 39.61 18.71
CA LYS A 5 -61.99 38.48 19.25
C LYS A 5 -60.85 38.15 18.26
N ILE A 6 -59.83 39.01 18.24
CA ILE A 6 -58.51 38.57 17.79
C ILE A 6 -57.90 37.89 19.02
N THR A 7 -58.17 36.60 19.14
CA THR A 7 -57.49 35.76 20.13
C THR A 7 -56.04 35.59 19.69
N HIS A 8 -55.13 36.20 20.47
CA HIS A 8 -53.70 35.96 20.43
C HIS A 8 -53.43 34.46 20.57
N LEU A 9 -53.17 33.81 19.47
CA LEU A 9 -52.41 32.55 19.42
C LEU A 9 -50.94 32.90 19.74
N GLN A 10 -50.68 33.29 20.96
CA GLN A 10 -49.33 33.22 21.51
C GLN A 10 -49.04 31.72 21.72
N THR A 11 -48.43 31.11 20.72
CA THR A 11 -47.75 29.84 20.90
C THR A 11 -46.65 30.05 21.94
N ARG A 12 -46.96 29.74 23.19
CA ARG A 12 -45.96 29.62 24.26
C ARG A 12 -45.04 28.49 23.84
N ILE A 13 -43.99 28.82 23.07
CA ILE A 13 -42.91 27.85 22.81
C ILE A 13 -42.39 27.51 24.20
N ASN A 14 -42.64 26.27 24.59
CA ASN A 14 -42.14 25.77 25.87
C ASN A 14 -40.62 25.91 25.86
N THR A 15 -40.09 26.69 26.78
CA THR A 15 -38.64 26.97 26.90
C THR A 15 -37.82 25.69 26.97
N ASN A 16 -38.36 24.59 27.52
CA ASN A 16 -37.73 23.28 27.53
C ASN A 16 -37.68 22.63 26.14
N SER A 17 -38.71 22.80 25.32
CA SER A 17 -38.71 22.32 23.92
C SER A 17 -37.72 23.12 23.08
N LEU A 18 -37.66 24.44 23.28
CA LEU A 18 -36.69 25.30 22.60
C LEU A 18 -35.24 24.91 22.96
N ARG A 19 -34.95 24.68 24.25
CA ARG A 19 -33.63 24.19 24.70
C ARG A 19 -33.25 22.86 24.08
N LYS A 20 -34.17 21.90 23.96
CA LYS A 20 -33.94 20.59 23.31
C LYS A 20 -33.64 20.76 21.82
N ILE A 21 -34.38 21.62 21.12
CA ILE A 21 -34.15 21.92 19.70
C ILE A 21 -32.77 22.55 19.48
N ILE A 22 -32.42 23.55 20.30
CA ILE A 22 -31.11 24.21 20.25
C ILE A 22 -29.98 23.19 20.51
N ALA A 23 -30.13 22.32 21.52
CA ALA A 23 -29.14 21.27 21.79
C ALA A 23 -28.97 20.30 20.62
N CYS A 24 -30.09 19.90 19.99
CA CYS A 24 -30.03 19.09 18.78
C CYS A 24 -29.31 19.79 17.61
N ILE A 25 -29.62 21.07 17.37
CA ILE A 25 -28.97 21.86 16.32
C ILE A 25 -27.46 21.98 16.58
N ILE A 26 -27.08 22.31 17.82
CA ILE A 26 -25.65 22.37 18.19
C ILE A 26 -24.98 21.04 18.00
N GLY A 27 -25.62 19.94 18.41
CA GLY A 27 -25.10 18.58 18.19
C GLY A 27 -24.88 18.26 16.69
N ILE A 28 -25.84 18.60 15.84
CA ILE A 28 -25.74 18.43 14.39
C ILE A 28 -24.61 19.29 13.81
N VAL A 29 -24.51 20.55 14.21
CA VAL A 29 -23.43 21.45 13.74
C VAL A 29 -22.06 20.94 14.18
N VAL A 30 -21.90 20.47 15.40
CA VAL A 30 -20.64 19.86 15.88
C VAL A 30 -20.28 18.63 15.07
N ILE A 31 -21.24 17.75 14.79
CA ILE A 31 -21.03 16.57 13.96
C ILE A 31 -20.58 16.98 12.55
N ILE A 32 -21.26 17.93 11.92
CA ILE A 32 -20.91 18.40 10.57
C ILE A 32 -19.51 19.01 10.55
N VAL A 33 -19.16 19.83 11.52
CA VAL A 33 -17.82 20.45 11.59
C VAL A 33 -16.73 19.41 11.82
N THR A 34 -16.95 18.44 12.72
CA THR A 34 -15.96 17.38 12.97
C THR A 34 -15.79 16.43 11.79
N THR A 35 -16.89 16.08 11.10
CA THR A 35 -16.82 15.22 9.91
C THR A 35 -16.11 15.91 8.74
N ASN A 36 -16.39 17.19 8.50
CA ASN A 36 -15.71 17.98 7.47
C ASN A 36 -14.22 18.16 7.77
N SER A 37 -13.85 18.42 9.02
CA SER A 37 -12.45 18.50 9.44
C SER A 37 -11.71 17.16 9.27
N SER A 38 -12.36 16.06 9.65
CA SER A 38 -11.81 14.70 9.44
C SER A 38 -11.63 14.37 7.96
N LEU A 39 -12.60 14.72 7.12
CA LEU A 39 -12.52 14.48 5.66
C LEU A 39 -11.41 15.33 5.02
N ALA A 40 -11.30 16.59 5.39
CA ALA A 40 -10.24 17.49 4.93
C ALA A 40 -8.85 16.94 5.31
N GLY A 41 -8.67 16.48 6.56
CA GLY A 41 -7.42 15.86 7.01
C GLY A 41 -7.05 14.59 6.26
N LYS A 42 -8.05 13.73 5.94
CA LYS A 42 -7.80 12.54 5.11
C LYS A 42 -7.38 12.89 3.69
N THR A 43 -8.00 13.90 3.10
CA THR A 43 -7.64 14.37 1.75
C THR A 43 -6.22 14.94 1.73
N GLU A 44 -5.86 15.75 2.72
CA GLU A 44 -4.50 16.27 2.87
C GLU A 44 -3.47 15.15 3.04
N ASN A 45 -3.74 14.17 3.91
CA ASN A 45 -2.86 13.02 4.11
C ASN A 45 -2.66 12.21 2.81
N ASN A 46 -3.70 12.04 1.97
CA ASN A 46 -3.58 11.37 0.69
C ASN A 46 -2.67 12.13 -0.29
N LEU A 47 -2.78 13.45 -0.35
CA LEU A 47 -1.89 14.29 -1.17
C LEU A 47 -0.44 14.21 -0.67
N LEU A 48 -0.24 14.28 0.64
CA LEU A 48 1.07 14.14 1.26
C LEU A 48 1.67 12.74 1.00
N MET A 49 0.87 11.68 1.08
CA MET A 49 1.30 10.32 0.76
C MET A 49 1.78 10.21 -0.70
N HIS A 50 1.01 10.76 -1.64
CA HIS A 50 1.39 10.75 -3.05
C HIS A 50 2.70 11.52 -3.28
N HIS A 51 2.84 12.70 -2.68
CA HIS A 51 4.06 13.50 -2.75
C HIS A 51 5.26 12.77 -2.17
N ALA A 52 5.14 12.21 -0.97
CA ALA A 52 6.20 11.44 -0.33
C ALA A 52 6.61 10.19 -1.14
N ALA A 53 5.64 9.49 -1.74
CA ALA A 53 5.92 8.35 -2.63
C ALA A 53 6.71 8.80 -3.88
N LYS A 54 6.39 9.96 -4.45
CA LYS A 54 7.14 10.56 -5.58
C LYS A 54 8.57 10.92 -5.17
N LEU A 55 8.75 11.52 -4.00
CA LEU A 55 10.08 11.83 -3.45
C LEU A 55 10.91 10.56 -3.24
N SER A 56 10.33 9.52 -2.66
CA SER A 56 10.99 8.23 -2.46
C SER A 56 11.43 7.59 -3.79
N LYS A 57 10.57 7.64 -4.82
CA LYS A 57 10.95 7.17 -6.17
C LYS A 57 12.09 7.98 -6.80
N ALA A 58 12.18 9.27 -6.48
CA ALA A 58 13.26 10.14 -6.92
C ALA A 58 14.55 9.99 -6.07
N GLY A 59 14.59 9.07 -5.11
CA GLY A 59 15.73 8.85 -4.22
C GLY A 59 15.86 9.87 -3.09
N LYS A 60 14.91 10.82 -2.95
CA LYS A 60 14.87 11.82 -1.88
C LYS A 60 14.28 11.24 -0.60
N ASN A 61 14.96 10.19 -0.10
CA ASN A 61 14.44 9.35 0.98
C ASN A 61 14.27 10.10 2.31
N GLU A 62 15.11 11.08 2.63
CA GLU A 62 15.00 11.85 3.87
C GLU A 62 13.77 12.75 3.89
N GLU A 63 13.47 13.40 2.75
CA GLU A 63 12.27 14.23 2.59
C GLU A 63 11.01 13.35 2.69
N ALA A 64 11.00 12.21 1.98
CA ALA A 64 9.89 11.24 2.04
C ALA A 64 9.68 10.71 3.47
N LEU A 65 10.76 10.40 4.19
CA LEU A 65 10.71 9.92 5.56
C LEU A 65 10.04 10.92 6.50
N LYS A 66 10.40 12.20 6.42
CA LYS A 66 9.77 13.27 7.24
C LYS A 66 8.27 13.33 7.03
N ILE A 67 7.83 13.26 5.77
CA ILE A 67 6.40 13.32 5.44
C ILE A 67 5.66 12.06 5.93
N PHE A 68 6.20 10.86 5.69
CA PHE A 68 5.54 9.63 6.17
C PHE A 68 5.49 9.55 7.70
N LEU A 69 6.51 10.02 8.41
CA LEU A 69 6.47 10.12 9.88
C LEU A 69 5.38 11.09 10.35
N GLU A 70 5.22 12.22 9.68
CA GLU A 70 4.16 13.18 10.01
C GLU A 70 2.77 12.58 9.75
N ILE A 71 2.57 11.89 8.62
CA ILE A 71 1.30 11.21 8.32
C ILE A 71 0.99 10.15 9.39
N THR A 72 1.96 9.31 9.75
CA THR A 72 1.75 8.26 10.77
C THR A 72 1.54 8.82 12.17
N ARG A 73 1.98 10.05 12.46
CA ARG A 73 1.68 10.78 13.69
C ARG A 73 0.26 11.35 13.70
N ARG A 74 -0.21 11.91 12.57
CA ARG A 74 -1.56 12.49 12.41
C ARG A 74 -2.64 11.41 12.32
N ASP A 75 -2.32 10.30 11.65
CA ASP A 75 -3.23 9.18 11.39
C ASP A 75 -2.51 7.85 11.70
N PRO A 76 -2.44 7.48 13.01
CA PRO A 76 -1.72 6.27 13.45
C PRO A 76 -2.33 4.96 12.96
N GLU A 77 -3.57 4.98 12.48
CA GLU A 77 -4.27 3.80 11.95
C GLU A 77 -4.13 3.64 10.44
N ASN A 78 -3.40 4.51 9.78
CA ASN A 78 -3.17 4.46 8.35
C ASN A 78 -2.15 3.37 7.98
N PHE A 79 -2.61 2.16 7.73
CA PHE A 79 -1.74 1.05 7.37
C PHE A 79 -0.95 1.27 6.06
N TYR A 80 -1.49 2.05 5.10
CA TYR A 80 -0.75 2.45 3.90
C TYR A 80 0.45 3.33 4.23
N ALA A 81 0.27 4.30 5.14
CA ALA A 81 1.36 5.18 5.56
C ALA A 81 2.47 4.41 6.27
N HIS A 82 2.12 3.48 7.15
CA HIS A 82 3.09 2.59 7.81
C HIS A 82 3.83 1.70 6.81
N ASN A 83 3.14 1.13 5.81
CA ASN A 83 3.80 0.38 4.74
C ASN A 83 4.80 1.24 3.95
N ASN A 84 4.41 2.45 3.56
CA ASN A 84 5.28 3.33 2.78
C ASN A 84 6.47 3.85 3.60
N LEU A 85 6.27 4.17 4.88
CA LEU A 85 7.33 4.48 5.83
C LEU A 85 8.35 3.34 5.89
N ALA A 86 7.87 2.09 5.99
CA ALA A 86 8.70 0.90 6.01
C ALA A 86 9.50 0.73 4.70
N MET A 87 8.90 1.01 3.54
CA MET A 87 9.60 1.00 2.26
C MET A 87 10.78 1.97 2.25
N VAL A 88 10.60 3.20 2.74
CA VAL A 88 11.68 4.19 2.81
C VAL A 88 12.78 3.75 3.78
N TYR A 89 12.41 3.17 4.93
CA TYR A 89 13.40 2.57 5.83
C TYR A 89 14.17 1.42 5.18
N SER A 90 13.50 0.58 4.40
CA SER A 90 14.16 -0.52 3.67
C SER A 90 15.16 0.01 2.63
N GLN A 91 14.76 1.01 1.83
CA GLN A 91 15.63 1.65 0.84
C GLN A 91 16.87 2.31 1.49
N THR A 92 16.73 2.83 2.70
CA THR A 92 17.83 3.41 3.48
C THR A 92 18.57 2.40 4.35
N LYS A 93 18.36 1.09 4.12
CA LYS A 93 18.96 -0.05 4.84
C LYS A 93 18.70 -0.06 6.35
N LYS A 94 17.70 0.66 6.82
CA LYS A 94 17.27 0.67 8.24
C LYS A 94 16.29 -0.49 8.48
N TYR A 95 16.73 -1.72 8.24
CA TYR A 95 15.91 -2.93 8.13
C TYR A 95 15.05 -3.21 9.37
N ASN A 96 15.58 -3.01 10.58
CA ASN A 96 14.82 -3.20 11.82
C ASN A 96 13.66 -2.20 11.96
N LYS A 97 13.85 -0.94 11.52
CA LYS A 97 12.77 0.06 11.49
C LYS A 97 11.75 -0.28 10.41
N ALA A 98 12.21 -0.78 9.26
CA ALA A 98 11.32 -1.23 8.19
C ALA A 98 10.41 -2.38 8.67
N LEU A 99 10.96 -3.42 9.29
CA LEU A 99 10.18 -4.54 9.84
C LEU A 99 9.11 -4.03 10.82
N LYS A 100 9.48 -3.22 11.82
CA LYS A 100 8.53 -2.67 12.80
C LYS A 100 7.38 -1.90 12.14
N SER A 101 7.69 -1.10 11.11
CA SER A 101 6.67 -0.32 10.41
C SER A 101 5.77 -1.21 9.53
N TYR A 102 6.30 -2.24 8.89
CA TYR A 102 5.50 -3.25 8.17
C TYR A 102 4.60 -4.05 9.13
N GLU A 103 5.14 -4.49 10.27
CA GLU A 103 4.37 -5.19 11.32
C GLU A 103 3.24 -4.31 11.83
N LYS A 104 3.47 -3.02 12.04
CA LYS A 104 2.41 -2.07 12.38
C LYS A 104 1.35 -1.98 11.28
N SER A 105 1.75 -1.92 10.01
CA SER A 105 0.81 -1.98 8.87
C SER A 105 -0.05 -3.25 8.90
N LEU A 106 0.56 -4.42 9.15
CA LEU A 106 -0.15 -5.70 9.25
C LEU A 106 -1.01 -5.84 10.51
N SER A 107 -0.63 -5.22 11.63
CA SER A 107 -1.48 -5.19 12.83
C SER A 107 -2.78 -4.42 12.60
N LEU A 108 -2.76 -3.43 11.71
CA LEU A 108 -3.92 -2.63 11.30
C LEU A 108 -4.73 -3.31 10.18
N ASN A 109 -4.05 -3.97 9.25
CA ASN A 109 -4.68 -4.74 8.18
C ASN A 109 -3.90 -6.06 7.94
N PRO A 110 -4.29 -7.16 8.61
CA PRO A 110 -3.57 -8.44 8.54
C PRO A 110 -3.55 -9.09 7.14
N THR A 111 -4.46 -8.70 6.26
CA THR A 111 -4.58 -9.24 4.89
C THR A 111 -3.93 -8.37 3.83
N PHE A 112 -3.22 -7.31 4.24
CA PHE A 112 -2.61 -6.37 3.30
C PHE A 112 -1.43 -7.01 2.55
N SER A 113 -1.73 -7.59 1.40
CA SER A 113 -0.80 -8.36 0.56
C SER A 113 0.47 -7.59 0.19
N MET A 114 0.38 -6.27 0.06
CA MET A 114 1.55 -5.44 -0.26
C MET A 114 2.57 -5.42 0.89
N SER A 115 2.13 -5.25 2.14
CA SER A 115 3.05 -5.32 3.30
C SER A 115 3.65 -6.71 3.45
N LEU A 116 2.85 -7.78 3.26
CA LEU A 116 3.35 -9.15 3.28
C LEU A 116 4.42 -9.38 2.21
N ASN A 117 4.17 -8.94 0.98
CA ASN A 117 5.14 -9.00 -0.12
C ASN A 117 6.42 -8.22 0.23
N ASN A 118 6.30 -7.02 0.77
CA ASN A 118 7.44 -6.17 1.09
C ASN A 118 8.28 -6.73 2.24
N ILE A 119 7.66 -7.34 3.25
CA ILE A 119 8.36 -8.09 4.31
C ILE A 119 9.11 -9.28 3.71
N GLY A 120 8.45 -10.04 2.82
CA GLY A 120 9.10 -11.15 2.13
C GLY A 120 10.33 -10.70 1.34
N ASN A 121 10.22 -9.62 0.57
CA ASN A 121 11.35 -9.04 -0.16
C ASN A 121 12.46 -8.53 0.78
N LEU A 122 12.10 -7.94 1.92
CA LEU A 122 13.06 -7.49 2.93
C LEU A 122 13.81 -8.68 3.54
N HIS A 123 13.11 -9.77 3.90
CA HIS A 123 13.75 -11.00 4.37
C HIS A 123 14.65 -11.63 3.30
N MET A 124 14.24 -11.62 2.03
CA MET A 124 15.09 -12.08 0.93
C MET A 124 16.36 -11.24 0.81
N THR A 125 16.27 -9.92 0.98
CA THR A 125 17.43 -9.00 0.97
C THR A 125 18.39 -9.29 2.13
N MET A 126 17.85 -9.70 3.29
CA MET A 126 18.64 -10.09 4.47
C MET A 126 19.17 -11.54 4.41
N GLY A 127 18.87 -12.30 3.36
CA GLY A 127 19.25 -13.69 3.21
C GLY A 127 18.40 -14.69 4.01
N HIS A 128 17.31 -14.25 4.62
CA HIS A 128 16.40 -15.09 5.40
C HIS A 128 15.35 -15.73 4.47
N TYR A 129 15.77 -16.65 3.59
CA TYR A 129 14.98 -17.15 2.48
C TYR A 129 13.71 -17.90 2.90
N ASP A 130 13.73 -18.64 4.00
CA ASP A 130 12.54 -19.38 4.45
C ASP A 130 11.43 -18.42 4.96
N LYS A 131 11.81 -17.39 5.71
CA LYS A 131 10.87 -16.33 6.10
C LYS A 131 10.35 -15.55 4.88
N ALA A 132 11.23 -15.26 3.93
CA ALA A 132 10.82 -14.61 2.68
C ALA A 132 9.75 -15.43 1.96
N GLU A 133 9.95 -16.75 1.83
CA GLU A 133 9.01 -17.66 1.20
C GLU A 133 7.65 -17.68 1.89
N GLU A 134 7.64 -17.77 3.23
CA GLU A 134 6.43 -17.74 4.04
C GLU A 134 5.60 -16.48 3.78
N TYR A 135 6.22 -15.30 3.91
CA TYR A 135 5.51 -14.03 3.72
C TYR A 135 5.04 -13.83 2.29
N LEU A 136 5.83 -14.19 1.29
CA LEU A 136 5.44 -14.08 -0.12
C LEU A 136 4.27 -15.02 -0.47
N LYS A 137 4.29 -16.27 0.02
CA LYS A 137 3.17 -17.21 -0.14
C LYS A 137 1.92 -16.70 0.55
N LYS A 138 2.04 -16.16 1.77
CA LYS A 138 0.94 -15.54 2.50
C LYS A 138 0.35 -14.35 1.74
N SER A 139 1.18 -13.53 1.10
CA SER A 139 0.73 -12.47 0.22
C SER A 139 -0.17 -12.98 -0.91
N LEU A 140 0.20 -14.08 -1.57
CA LEU A 140 -0.60 -14.71 -2.63
C LEU A 140 -1.87 -15.41 -2.13
N THR A 141 -1.95 -15.77 -0.86
CA THR A 141 -3.17 -16.31 -0.26
C THR A 141 -4.27 -15.26 -0.24
N TYR A 142 -3.93 -14.02 0.11
CA TYR A 142 -4.90 -12.93 0.17
C TYR A 142 -5.11 -12.21 -1.18
N PHE A 143 -4.11 -12.22 -2.07
CA PHE A 143 -4.24 -11.64 -3.41
C PHE A 143 -3.59 -12.56 -4.45
N LYS A 144 -4.40 -13.46 -5.02
CA LYS A 144 -3.93 -14.56 -5.90
C LYS A 144 -3.23 -14.10 -7.17
N THR A 145 -3.63 -12.96 -7.73
CA THR A 145 -3.09 -12.37 -8.97
C THR A 145 -2.05 -11.28 -8.70
N PHE A 146 -1.38 -11.34 -7.54
CA PHE A 146 -0.39 -10.34 -7.21
C PHE A 146 0.95 -10.64 -7.89
N HIS A 147 1.11 -10.12 -9.11
CA HIS A 147 2.30 -10.32 -9.94
C HIS A 147 3.61 -10.02 -9.21
N LEU A 148 3.66 -9.02 -8.32
CA LEU A 148 4.87 -8.70 -7.55
C LEU A 148 5.26 -9.83 -6.60
N ALA A 149 4.31 -10.44 -5.90
CA ALA A 149 4.60 -11.56 -5.01
C ALA A 149 5.01 -12.81 -5.79
N SER A 150 4.36 -13.08 -6.93
CA SER A 150 4.77 -14.16 -7.85
C SER A 150 6.17 -13.91 -8.40
N MET A 151 6.48 -12.67 -8.80
CA MET A 151 7.81 -12.27 -9.28
C MET A 151 8.88 -12.48 -8.20
N ASN A 152 8.61 -12.02 -6.97
CA ASN A 152 9.56 -12.15 -5.86
C ASN A 152 9.75 -13.61 -5.42
N LEU A 153 8.72 -14.46 -5.48
CA LEU A 153 8.87 -15.90 -5.28
C LEU A 153 9.72 -16.53 -6.38
N GLY A 154 9.51 -16.14 -7.62
CA GLY A 154 10.36 -16.59 -8.73
C GLY A 154 11.82 -16.24 -8.53
N GLU A 155 12.11 -15.01 -8.10
CA GLU A 155 13.47 -14.59 -7.77
C GLU A 155 14.05 -15.32 -6.55
N LEU A 156 13.25 -15.53 -5.52
CA LEU A 156 13.65 -16.29 -4.33
C LEU A 156 14.07 -17.72 -4.70
N TYR A 157 13.25 -18.42 -5.46
CA TYR A 157 13.56 -19.77 -5.91
C TYR A 157 14.75 -19.82 -6.87
N PHE A 158 14.92 -18.80 -7.70
CA PHE A 158 16.13 -18.65 -8.52
C PHE A 158 17.39 -18.55 -7.64
N LYS A 159 17.35 -17.72 -6.58
CA LYS A 159 18.47 -17.61 -5.60
C LYS A 159 18.74 -18.92 -4.85
N LYS A 160 17.68 -19.69 -4.56
CA LYS A 160 17.78 -21.05 -3.98
C LYS A 160 18.23 -22.10 -4.99
N LYS A 161 18.45 -21.74 -6.27
CA LYS A 161 18.76 -22.64 -7.41
C LYS A 161 17.66 -23.68 -7.70
N GLN A 162 16.45 -23.42 -7.23
CA GLN A 162 15.25 -24.23 -7.48
C GLN A 162 14.58 -23.72 -8.77
N TYR A 163 15.19 -24.04 -9.92
CA TYR A 163 14.84 -23.40 -11.20
C TYR A 163 13.43 -23.73 -11.69
N ASP A 164 12.91 -24.91 -11.41
CA ASP A 164 11.55 -25.31 -11.81
C ASP A 164 10.48 -24.52 -11.05
N ASP A 165 10.65 -24.37 -9.75
CA ASP A 165 9.78 -23.51 -8.94
C ASP A 165 9.92 -22.03 -9.35
N ALA A 166 11.15 -21.55 -9.60
CA ALA A 166 11.38 -20.22 -10.11
C ALA A 166 10.62 -19.98 -11.41
N MET A 167 10.74 -20.89 -12.38
CA MET A 167 10.06 -20.82 -13.66
C MET A 167 8.53 -20.79 -13.50
N LYS A 168 7.97 -21.63 -12.61
CA LYS A 168 6.54 -21.66 -12.30
C LYS A 168 6.03 -20.30 -11.84
N TYR A 169 6.70 -19.67 -10.88
CA TYR A 169 6.26 -18.40 -10.33
C TYR A 169 6.54 -17.21 -11.26
N LEU A 170 7.64 -17.22 -12.01
CA LEU A 170 7.93 -16.21 -13.03
C LEU A 170 6.88 -16.23 -14.15
N LYS A 171 6.52 -17.40 -14.66
CA LYS A 171 5.44 -17.55 -15.65
C LYS A 171 4.10 -17.07 -15.10
N LYS A 172 3.78 -17.41 -13.83
CA LYS A 172 2.59 -16.88 -13.18
C LYS A 172 2.59 -15.35 -13.14
N ALA A 173 3.70 -14.73 -12.78
CA ALA A 173 3.82 -13.28 -12.77
C ALA A 173 3.60 -12.66 -14.15
N LEU A 174 4.07 -13.30 -15.23
CA LEU A 174 3.87 -12.86 -16.61
C LEU A 174 2.44 -13.05 -17.13
N ILE A 175 1.68 -14.02 -16.60
CA ILE A 175 0.23 -14.13 -16.89
C ILE A 175 -0.50 -12.89 -16.36
N ASP A 176 -0.19 -12.49 -15.14
CA ASP A 176 -0.83 -11.33 -14.49
C ASP A 176 -0.30 -9.98 -15.05
N MET A 177 0.98 -9.94 -15.45
CA MET A 177 1.63 -8.75 -16.02
C MET A 177 2.68 -9.13 -17.06
N PRO A 178 2.32 -9.25 -18.35
CA PRO A 178 3.23 -9.66 -19.41
C PRO A 178 4.44 -8.75 -19.65
N THR A 179 4.40 -7.51 -19.15
CA THR A 179 5.46 -6.51 -19.34
C THR A 179 6.51 -6.48 -18.23
N LEU A 180 6.60 -7.51 -17.40
CA LEU A 180 7.61 -7.63 -16.37
C LEU A 180 8.99 -7.98 -16.95
N SER A 181 9.76 -6.96 -17.36
CA SER A 181 11.09 -7.14 -17.95
C SER A 181 12.03 -7.99 -17.09
N ARG A 182 11.95 -7.84 -15.75
CA ARG A 182 12.75 -8.61 -14.79
C ARG A 182 12.42 -10.12 -14.83
N ALA A 183 11.15 -10.49 -15.06
CA ALA A 183 10.75 -11.88 -15.17
C ALA A 183 11.36 -12.52 -16.44
N HIS A 184 11.29 -11.85 -17.59
CA HIS A 184 11.91 -12.30 -18.82
C HIS A 184 13.43 -12.47 -18.66
N LYS A 185 14.09 -11.52 -17.98
CA LYS A 185 15.52 -11.64 -17.68
C LYS A 185 15.83 -12.93 -16.90
N LEU A 186 15.11 -13.18 -15.79
CA LEU A 186 15.35 -14.36 -14.95
C LEU A 186 15.02 -15.67 -15.67
N ILE A 187 13.95 -15.70 -16.47
CA ILE A 187 13.62 -16.87 -17.32
C ILE A 187 14.74 -17.13 -18.31
N GLY A 188 15.27 -16.10 -18.96
CA GLY A 188 16.40 -16.19 -19.85
C GLY A 188 17.66 -16.75 -19.15
N GLU A 189 17.96 -16.28 -17.95
CA GLU A 189 19.07 -16.77 -17.13
C GLU A 189 18.88 -18.25 -16.76
N ILE A 190 17.66 -18.68 -16.39
CA ILE A 190 17.34 -20.09 -16.09
C ILE A 190 17.57 -20.97 -17.35
N HIS A 191 17.03 -20.56 -18.51
CA HIS A 191 17.23 -21.28 -19.75
C HIS A 191 18.73 -21.40 -20.10
N TYR A 192 19.49 -20.32 -19.95
CA TYR A 192 20.92 -20.32 -20.18
C TYR A 192 21.67 -21.31 -19.27
N LEU A 193 21.38 -21.30 -17.97
CA LEU A 193 21.97 -22.20 -16.97
C LEU A 193 21.64 -23.69 -17.25
N GLN A 194 20.49 -23.94 -17.88
CA GLN A 194 20.04 -25.30 -18.28
C GLN A 194 20.51 -25.68 -19.67
N GLY A 195 21.36 -24.92 -20.34
CA GLY A 195 21.88 -25.18 -21.67
C GLY A 195 20.93 -24.91 -22.84
N ARG A 196 19.73 -24.39 -22.56
CA ARG A 196 18.68 -24.07 -23.55
C ARG A 196 18.94 -22.69 -24.19
N LYS A 197 19.95 -22.64 -25.06
CA LYS A 197 20.49 -21.36 -25.58
C LYS A 197 19.49 -20.59 -26.44
N GLU A 198 18.66 -21.23 -27.22
CA GLU A 198 17.70 -20.56 -28.12
C GLU A 198 16.55 -19.92 -27.31
N GLU A 199 16.05 -20.64 -26.32
CA GLU A 199 15.04 -20.10 -25.41
C GLU A 199 15.58 -18.91 -24.60
N ALA A 200 16.82 -19.03 -24.13
CA ALA A 200 17.49 -17.93 -23.44
C ALA A 200 17.60 -16.67 -24.32
N ARG A 201 18.00 -16.83 -25.59
CA ARG A 201 18.10 -15.73 -26.56
C ARG A 201 16.75 -15.05 -26.79
N LYS A 202 15.66 -15.82 -26.91
CA LYS A 202 14.29 -15.27 -27.06
C LYS A 202 13.92 -14.38 -25.86
N GLU A 203 14.10 -14.90 -24.67
CA GLU A 203 13.75 -14.16 -23.44
C GLU A 203 14.60 -12.89 -23.25
N PHE A 204 15.91 -12.96 -23.52
CA PHE A 204 16.78 -11.80 -23.48
C PHE A 204 16.44 -10.74 -24.55
N SER A 205 15.98 -11.19 -25.73
CA SER A 205 15.50 -10.27 -26.78
C SER A 205 14.25 -9.51 -26.32
N ILE A 206 13.29 -10.19 -25.69
CA ILE A 206 12.09 -9.57 -25.12
C ILE A 206 12.49 -8.56 -24.03
N TYR A 207 13.34 -8.98 -23.08
CA TYR A 207 13.87 -8.12 -22.03
C TYR A 207 14.51 -6.85 -22.62
N LYS A 208 15.39 -6.99 -23.62
CA LYS A 208 16.09 -5.86 -24.26
C LYS A 208 15.11 -4.87 -24.88
N LYS A 209 14.14 -5.34 -25.65
CA LYS A 209 13.10 -4.50 -26.26
C LYS A 209 12.28 -3.72 -25.22
N MET A 210 12.02 -4.32 -24.04
CA MET A 210 11.26 -3.67 -22.97
C MET A 210 12.03 -2.54 -22.31
N ILE A 211 13.34 -2.74 -22.05
CA ILE A 211 14.14 -1.68 -21.42
C ILE A 211 14.46 -0.52 -22.39
N GLU A 212 14.54 -0.79 -23.70
CA GLU A 212 14.72 0.25 -24.72
C GLU A 212 13.48 1.16 -24.83
N LYS A 213 12.27 0.61 -24.67
CA LYS A 213 11.01 1.38 -24.68
C LYS A 213 10.77 2.20 -23.41
N SER A 214 11.48 1.92 -22.33
CA SER A 214 11.31 2.59 -21.04
C SER A 214 12.27 3.77 -20.79
N LYS A 215 13.16 4.03 -21.75
CA LYS A 215 14.06 5.19 -21.81
C LYS A 215 13.42 6.33 -22.58
#